data_ed9616a2c44bac96979fe2027262f053
#
_entry.id   ed9616a2c44bac96979fe2027262f053
#
_cell.length_a   1.000
_cell.length_b   1.000
_cell.length_c   1.000
_cell.angle_alpha   90.00
_cell.angle_beta   90.00
_cell.angle_gamma   90.00
#
_symmetry.space_group_name_H-M   'P 1'
#
loop_
_entity.id
_entity.type
_entity.pdbx_description
1 polymer ?
#
loop_
_entity_poly.entity_id
_entity_poly.type
_entity_poly.pdbx_seq_one_letter_code
_entity_poly.pdbx_strand_id
1 'polypeptide(L)'
;MISRSQHSCCGYDFSLPGFTSGKKEIIELLRQRSRPYLFSNTVAPSIVGASIAVLDMLTETTQLRDTLEHNTKYFRTKMTAAGFDIKSGDHPIVPIMLYDAVVAQTFAAKLLDEGIYAIGFFFPVV
;
A
#
# COMPACT_ATOMS: atom_id res chain seq x y z
N MET A 1 2.83 -3.42 -24.05
CA MET A 1 3.25 -2.46 -23.02
C MET A 1 2.25 -2.61 -21.87
N ILE A 2 2.56 -3.44 -20.87
CA ILE A 2 1.67 -3.74 -19.76
C ILE A 2 1.91 -2.64 -18.72
N SER A 3 0.91 -1.78 -18.54
CA SER A 3 0.92 -0.76 -17.49
C SER A 3 1.00 -1.45 -16.12
N ARG A 4 2.05 -1.17 -15.36
CA ARG A 4 2.25 -1.62 -14.00
C ARG A 4 1.29 -0.87 -13.07
N SER A 5 0.10 -1.38 -12.90
CA SER A 5 -0.74 -1.05 -11.75
C SER A 5 -1.39 -2.32 -11.23
N GLN A 6 -0.54 -3.31 -10.89
CA GLN A 6 -0.98 -4.43 -10.09
C GLN A 6 -0.66 -4.11 -8.63
N HIS A 7 -1.55 -3.41 -7.97
CA HIS A 7 -1.59 -3.41 -6.52
C HIS A 7 -2.40 -4.62 -6.09
N SER A 8 -1.69 -5.75 -5.95
CA SER A 8 -2.21 -6.89 -5.20
C SER A 8 -2.07 -6.55 -3.72
N CYS A 9 -3.10 -5.98 -3.14
CA CYS A 9 -3.20 -5.90 -1.68
C CYS A 9 -3.66 -7.26 -1.17
N CYS A 10 -2.72 -8.17 -0.94
CA CYS A 10 -2.97 -9.42 -0.25
C CYS A 10 -2.86 -9.14 1.26
N GLY A 11 -3.93 -8.68 1.87
CA GLY A 11 -4.05 -8.57 3.31
C GLY A 11 -4.83 -9.76 3.87
N TYR A 12 -4.23 -10.53 4.76
CA TYR A 12 -4.87 -11.62 5.50
C TYR A 12 -5.77 -11.11 6.64
N ASP A 13 -6.33 -9.91 6.50
CA ASP A 13 -7.30 -9.41 7.46
C ASP A 13 -8.70 -9.59 6.88
N PHE A 14 -9.56 -10.30 7.59
CA PHE A 14 -10.96 -10.58 7.23
C PHE A 14 -11.80 -9.30 7.01
N SER A 15 -11.25 -8.16 7.34
CA SER A 15 -11.91 -6.85 7.26
C SER A 15 -11.55 -6.04 6.01
N LEU A 16 -10.56 -6.45 5.20
CA LEU A 16 -10.13 -5.72 4.02
C LEU A 16 -10.34 -6.55 2.74
N PRO A 17 -11.45 -6.37 2.04
CA PRO A 17 -11.67 -7.00 0.76
C PRO A 17 -10.73 -6.42 -0.28
N GLY A 18 -10.00 -7.30 -0.95
CA GLY A 18 -9.29 -6.95 -2.18
C GLY A 18 -10.22 -7.04 -3.39
N PHE A 19 -10.00 -6.20 -4.38
CA PHE A 19 -10.62 -6.35 -5.69
C PHE A 19 -9.55 -6.31 -6.78
N THR A 20 -9.80 -7.00 -7.87
CA THR A 20 -8.91 -7.02 -9.04
C THR A 20 -9.54 -6.20 -10.16
N SER A 21 -8.80 -5.21 -10.63
CA SER A 21 -9.19 -4.37 -11.78
C SER A 21 -8.16 -4.52 -12.90
N GLY A 22 -8.62 -4.52 -14.13
CA GLY A 22 -7.74 -4.67 -15.29
C GLY A 22 -8.50 -4.70 -16.61
N LYS A 23 -7.83 -5.17 -17.66
CA LYS A 23 -8.47 -5.35 -18.97
C LYS A 23 -9.64 -6.33 -18.86
N LYS A 24 -10.71 -6.05 -19.59
CA LYS A 24 -11.95 -6.84 -19.59
C LYS A 24 -11.69 -8.33 -19.80
N GLU A 25 -10.87 -8.68 -20.77
CA GLU A 25 -10.56 -10.06 -21.12
C GLU A 25 -9.87 -10.81 -19.96
N ILE A 26 -8.99 -10.12 -19.21
CA ILE A 26 -8.33 -10.67 -18.03
C ILE A 26 -9.34 -10.90 -16.90
N ILE A 27 -10.21 -9.93 -16.65
CA ILE A 27 -11.24 -10.05 -15.62
C ILE A 27 -12.23 -11.15 -15.94
N GLU A 28 -12.65 -11.27 -17.19
CA GLU A 28 -13.53 -12.36 -17.65
C GLU A 28 -12.86 -13.74 -17.48
N LEU A 29 -11.59 -13.87 -17.84
CA LEU A 29 -10.81 -15.09 -17.62
C LEU A 29 -10.70 -15.44 -16.13
N LEU A 30 -10.41 -14.47 -15.28
CA LEU A 30 -10.33 -14.68 -13.83
C LEU A 30 -11.67 -15.13 -13.24
N ARG A 31 -12.77 -14.56 -13.68
CA ARG A 31 -14.13 -14.98 -13.25
C ARG A 31 -14.42 -16.43 -13.61
N GLN A 32 -13.87 -16.94 -14.71
CA GLN A 32 -14.07 -18.32 -15.17
C GLN A 32 -13.11 -19.32 -14.52
N ARG A 33 -11.91 -18.89 -14.14
CA ARG A 33 -10.80 -19.79 -13.78
C ARG A 33 -10.25 -19.59 -12.37
N SER A 34 -10.48 -18.45 -11.76
CA SER A 34 -9.94 -18.15 -10.43
C SER A 34 -10.68 -18.93 -9.35
N ARG A 35 -10.01 -19.90 -8.73
CA ARG A 35 -10.57 -20.68 -7.61
C ARG A 35 -11.05 -19.80 -6.46
N PRO A 36 -10.30 -18.77 -6.00
CA PRO A 36 -10.78 -17.90 -4.95
C PRO A 36 -12.12 -17.22 -5.29
N TYR A 37 -12.31 -16.81 -6.53
CA TYR A 37 -13.58 -16.21 -6.96
C TYR A 37 -14.75 -17.20 -6.93
N LEU A 38 -14.51 -18.46 -7.28
CA LEU A 38 -15.54 -19.48 -7.36
C LEU A 38 -15.93 -20.05 -5.97
N PHE A 39 -14.98 -20.07 -5.04
CA PHE A 39 -15.14 -20.76 -3.74
C PHE A 39 -15.06 -19.87 -2.51
N SER A 40 -14.79 -18.58 -2.68
CA SER A 40 -14.81 -17.61 -1.57
C SER A 40 -16.19 -16.99 -1.40
N ASN A 41 -16.48 -16.59 -0.17
CA ASN A 41 -17.68 -15.83 0.12
C ASN A 41 -17.62 -14.44 -0.54
N THR A 42 -18.80 -13.87 -0.79
CA THR A 42 -18.92 -12.49 -1.28
C THR A 42 -18.47 -11.50 -0.22
N VAL A 43 -17.95 -10.36 -0.68
CA VAL A 43 -17.62 -9.23 0.20
C VAL A 43 -18.88 -8.74 0.90
N ALA A 44 -18.79 -8.40 2.18
CA ALA A 44 -19.91 -7.90 2.94
C ALA A 44 -20.48 -6.61 2.31
N PRO A 45 -21.82 -6.48 2.18
CA PRO A 45 -22.44 -5.32 1.52
C PRO A 45 -22.03 -3.96 2.12
N SER A 46 -21.83 -3.88 3.43
CA SER A 46 -21.36 -2.67 4.11
C SER A 46 -19.98 -2.22 3.64
N ILE A 47 -19.08 -3.17 3.38
CA ILE A 47 -17.73 -2.88 2.88
C ILE A 47 -17.78 -2.43 1.42
N VAL A 48 -18.64 -3.05 0.61
CA VAL A 48 -18.87 -2.63 -0.78
C VAL A 48 -19.43 -1.21 -0.81
N GLY A 49 -20.43 -0.91 0.03
CA GLY A 49 -21.01 0.43 0.13
C GLY A 49 -19.97 1.49 0.52
N ALA A 50 -19.15 1.20 1.54
CA ALA A 50 -18.07 2.09 1.95
C ALA A 50 -17.03 2.30 0.83
N SER A 51 -16.68 1.24 0.09
CA SER A 51 -15.73 1.33 -1.03
C SER A 51 -16.27 2.20 -2.17
N ILE A 52 -17.54 2.08 -2.50
CA ILE A 52 -18.19 2.91 -3.51
C ILE A 52 -18.17 4.38 -3.07
N ALA A 53 -18.58 4.67 -1.84
CA ALA A 53 -18.58 6.02 -1.31
C ALA A 53 -17.18 6.67 -1.33
N VAL A 54 -16.13 5.91 -0.99
CA VAL A 54 -14.73 6.39 -1.10
C VAL A 54 -14.35 6.69 -2.55
N LEU A 55 -14.73 5.84 -3.50
CA LEU A 55 -14.45 6.08 -4.91
C LEU A 55 -15.18 7.33 -5.44
N ASP A 56 -16.42 7.56 -5.02
CA ASP A 56 -17.19 8.76 -5.35
C ASP A 56 -16.50 10.02 -4.80
N MET A 57 -16.09 10.00 -3.52
CA MET A 57 -15.33 11.11 -2.93
C MET A 57 -14.01 11.38 -3.67
N LEU A 58 -13.29 10.34 -4.09
CA LEU A 58 -12.03 10.48 -4.84
C LEU A 58 -12.25 11.01 -6.28
N THR A 59 -13.43 10.84 -6.85
CA THR A 59 -13.78 11.43 -8.15
C THR A 59 -14.17 12.91 -8.05
N GLU A 60 -14.69 13.33 -6.91
CA GLU A 60 -15.05 14.73 -6.65
C GLU A 60 -13.84 15.62 -6.41
N THR A 61 -12.81 15.11 -5.72
CA THR A 61 -11.62 15.90 -5.39
C THR A 61 -10.35 15.05 -5.37
N THR A 62 -9.25 15.63 -5.82
CA THR A 62 -7.91 15.02 -5.77
C THR A 62 -7.04 15.57 -4.65
N GLN A 63 -7.55 16.54 -3.87
CA GLN A 63 -6.77 17.31 -2.90
C GLN A 63 -5.98 16.44 -1.92
N LEU A 64 -6.58 15.39 -1.35
CA LEU A 64 -5.90 14.51 -0.40
C LEU A 64 -4.79 13.71 -1.08
N ARG A 65 -5.01 13.27 -2.31
CA ARG A 65 -4.01 12.57 -3.11
C ARG A 65 -2.84 13.49 -3.47
N ASP A 66 -3.13 14.71 -3.88
CA ASP A 66 -2.13 15.70 -4.26
C ASP A 66 -1.27 16.10 -3.04
N THR A 67 -1.90 16.23 -1.86
CA THR A 67 -1.20 16.44 -0.59
C THR A 67 -0.28 15.25 -0.25
N LEU A 68 -0.76 14.03 -0.41
CA LEU A 68 0.04 12.82 -0.17
C LEU A 68 1.24 12.75 -1.12
N GLU A 69 1.05 13.05 -2.39
CA GLU A 69 2.13 13.08 -3.38
C GLU A 69 3.18 14.15 -3.04
N HIS A 70 2.74 15.36 -2.68
CA HIS A 70 3.62 16.43 -2.24
C HIS A 70 4.44 16.02 -1.01
N ASN A 71 3.80 15.49 0.02
CA ASN A 71 4.44 15.03 1.24
C ASN A 71 5.44 13.89 0.95
N THR A 72 5.11 12.99 0.06
CA THR A 72 5.99 11.90 -0.36
C THR A 72 7.27 12.43 -1.01
N LYS A 73 7.13 13.35 -1.95
CA LYS A 73 8.29 13.99 -2.62
C LYS A 73 9.16 14.77 -1.62
N TYR A 74 8.53 15.54 -0.75
CA TYR A 74 9.23 16.28 0.30
C TYR A 74 10.01 15.35 1.22
N PHE A 75 9.37 14.31 1.74
CA PHE A 75 9.99 13.34 2.65
C PHE A 75 11.17 12.63 1.99
N ARG A 76 10.99 12.12 0.76
CA ARG A 76 12.07 11.45 0.00
C ARG A 76 13.26 12.37 -0.17
N THR A 77 13.04 13.60 -0.61
CA THR A 77 14.09 14.59 -0.82
C THR A 77 14.88 14.89 0.48
N LYS A 78 14.17 15.07 1.58
CA LYS A 78 14.80 15.37 2.87
C LYS A 78 15.57 14.18 3.43
N MET A 79 15.03 12.97 3.34
CA MET A 79 15.69 11.75 3.80
C MET A 79 16.96 11.44 2.98
N THR A 80 16.89 11.60 1.66
CA THR A 80 18.07 11.44 0.79
C THR A 80 19.14 12.48 1.11
N ALA A 81 18.75 13.75 1.31
CA ALA A 81 19.68 14.81 1.69
C ALA A 81 20.31 14.57 3.07
N ALA A 82 19.62 13.91 3.97
CA ALA A 82 20.14 13.50 5.28
C ALA A 82 21.05 12.25 5.22
N GLY A 83 21.26 11.68 4.03
CA GLY A 83 22.18 10.54 3.83
C GLY A 83 21.56 9.16 4.05
N PHE A 84 20.25 9.07 4.21
CA PHE A 84 19.58 7.76 4.31
C PHE A 84 19.48 7.09 2.94
N ASP A 85 19.74 5.78 2.92
CA ASP A 85 19.48 4.97 1.74
C ASP A 85 17.99 4.63 1.69
N ILE A 86 17.30 5.16 0.68
CA ILE A 86 15.88 4.92 0.43
C ILE A 86 15.68 4.24 -0.92
N LYS A 87 14.82 3.24 -0.94
CA LYS A 87 14.50 2.55 -2.19
C LYS A 87 13.81 3.51 -3.16
N SER A 88 14.32 3.55 -4.40
CA SER A 88 13.76 4.41 -5.46
C SER A 88 12.31 4.04 -5.77
N GLY A 89 11.51 5.04 -6.14
CA GLY A 89 10.12 4.88 -6.54
C GLY A 89 9.29 6.12 -6.19
N ASP A 90 8.07 6.16 -6.70
CA ASP A 90 7.12 7.28 -6.49
C ASP A 90 6.02 6.94 -5.47
N HIS A 91 6.07 5.73 -4.89
CA HIS A 91 5.05 5.27 -3.94
C HIS A 91 5.16 6.03 -2.61
N PRO A 92 4.04 6.35 -1.95
CA PRO A 92 4.02 7.03 -0.65
C PRO A 92 4.66 6.22 0.49
N ILE A 93 4.68 4.89 0.39
CA ILE A 93 5.46 4.06 1.30
C ILE A 93 6.93 4.17 0.91
N VAL A 94 7.74 4.67 1.84
CA VAL A 94 9.16 4.94 1.63
C VAL A 94 10.01 3.98 2.47
N PRO A 95 10.52 2.89 1.90
CA PRO A 95 11.42 1.99 2.62
C PRO A 95 12.77 2.65 2.87
N ILE A 96 13.19 2.71 4.13
CA ILE A 96 14.51 3.18 4.56
C ILE A 96 15.35 1.94 4.85
N MET A 97 16.48 1.80 4.15
CA MET A 97 17.32 0.62 4.24
C MET A 97 18.34 0.78 5.38
N LEU A 98 18.22 -0.03 6.42
CA LEU A 98 19.13 -0.03 7.58
C LEU A 98 20.04 -1.27 7.61
N TYR A 99 19.74 -2.28 6.80
CA TYR A 99 20.53 -3.50 6.56
C TYR A 99 20.81 -4.39 7.80
N ASP A 100 20.36 -3.99 8.99
CA ASP A 100 20.51 -4.74 10.23
C ASP A 100 19.20 -4.75 11.01
N ALA A 101 18.78 -5.94 11.46
CA ALA A 101 17.51 -6.13 12.17
C ALA A 101 17.47 -5.44 13.54
N VAL A 102 18.59 -5.50 14.27
CA VAL A 102 18.69 -4.90 15.61
C VAL A 102 18.69 -3.39 15.51
N VAL A 103 19.40 -2.84 14.52
CA VAL A 103 19.40 -1.40 14.22
C VAL A 103 18.00 -0.95 13.83
N ALA A 104 17.30 -1.70 12.96
CA ALA A 104 15.94 -1.37 12.53
C ALA A 104 14.95 -1.34 13.70
N GLN A 105 15.02 -2.32 14.60
CA GLN A 105 14.17 -2.37 15.79
C GLN A 105 14.46 -1.21 16.75
N THR A 106 15.73 -0.97 17.04
CA THR A 106 16.15 0.11 17.95
C THR A 106 15.79 1.48 17.38
N PHE A 107 15.93 1.66 16.07
CA PHE A 107 15.55 2.89 15.38
C PHE A 107 14.05 3.12 15.44
N ALA A 108 13.24 2.09 15.16
CA ALA A 108 11.79 2.16 15.27
C ALA A 108 11.32 2.49 16.70
N ALA A 109 11.94 1.88 17.72
CA ALA A 109 11.63 2.19 19.12
C ALA A 109 11.93 3.64 19.48
N LYS A 110 13.10 4.17 19.09
CA LYS A 110 13.44 5.58 19.31
C LYS A 110 12.51 6.54 18.57
N LEU A 111 12.08 6.21 17.37
CA LEU A 111 11.11 7.01 16.64
C LEU A 111 9.76 7.06 17.37
N LEU A 112 9.35 5.94 17.98
CA LEU A 112 8.13 5.89 18.77
C LEU A 112 8.22 6.79 20.01
N ASP A 113 9.38 6.83 20.68
CA ASP A 113 9.62 7.75 21.82
C ASP A 113 9.50 9.22 21.41
N GLU A 114 9.85 9.54 20.15
CA GLU A 114 9.69 10.88 19.54
C GLU A 114 8.28 11.11 18.95
N GLY A 115 7.34 10.17 19.17
CA GLY A 115 5.97 10.27 18.67
C GLY A 115 5.79 9.90 17.19
N ILE A 116 6.79 9.31 16.56
CA ILE A 116 6.76 8.88 15.15
C ILE A 116 6.50 7.38 15.08
N TYR A 117 5.35 6.99 14.51
CA TYR A 117 5.00 5.59 14.34
C TYR A 117 5.65 5.01 13.08
N ALA A 118 6.67 4.18 13.24
CA ALA A 118 7.34 3.46 12.16
C ALA A 118 7.55 2.00 12.53
N ILE A 119 7.49 1.12 11.56
CA ILE A 119 7.64 -0.33 11.75
C ILE A 119 8.95 -0.79 11.12
N GLY A 120 9.76 -1.52 11.91
CA GLY A 120 10.94 -2.23 11.40
C GLY A 120 10.54 -3.53 10.73
N PHE A 121 10.86 -3.69 9.44
CA PHE A 121 10.71 -4.94 8.70
C PHE A 121 12.06 -5.64 8.61
N PHE A 122 12.11 -6.92 8.94
CA PHE A 122 13.32 -7.76 8.87
C PHE A 122 12.92 -9.22 8.64
N PHE A 123 13.88 -10.04 8.25
CA PHE A 123 13.66 -11.47 8.08
C PHE A 123 13.06 -12.10 9.37
N PRO A 124 12.06 -13.01 9.31
CA PRO A 124 11.49 -13.64 8.11
C PRO A 124 10.27 -12.94 7.49
N VAL A 125 9.96 -11.71 7.88
CA VAL A 125 8.77 -10.99 7.40
C VAL A 125 8.97 -10.44 5.98
N VAL A 126 10.18 -10.06 5.65
CA VAL A 126 10.60 -9.55 4.34
C VAL A 126 11.93 -10.15 3.92
#